data_c5a97446f14c53ed5ebcc67e0a466d55
#
_entry.id   c5a97446f14c53ed5ebcc67e0a466d55
#
_cell.length_a   1.000
_cell.length_b   1.000
_cell.length_c   1.000
_cell.angle_alpha   90.00
_cell.angle_beta   90.00
_cell.angle_gamma   90.00
#
_symmetry.space_group_name_H-M   'P 1'
#
loop_
_entity.id
_entity.type
_entity.pdbx_description
1 polymer ?
#
loop_
_entity_poly.entity_id
_entity_poly.type
_entity_poly.pdbx_seq_one_letter_code
_entity_poly.pdbx_strand_id
1 'polypeptide(L)'
;MENIISFTFNEGRGHMTIVLDKFFPTDATRLRKLLKLVDEDYEHRDELRAIIVQHCGQRASALLDGRRDLANKAVEQHTRATEMQPEIDKLTGQIERLAEYCKTKEGQAYRAQLKELKAKLKDLKQRQRDALASYRDYQREFVSAENRANRLKKNAEVADYDK
;
A
#
# COMPACT_ATOMS: atom_id res chain seq x y z
N MET A 1 22.18 -9.96 9.71
CA MET A 1 23.32 -8.99 9.75
C MET A 1 22.80 -7.70 9.17
N GLU A 2 22.92 -6.58 9.89
CA GLU A 2 22.59 -5.27 9.32
C GLU A 2 23.64 -4.94 8.26
N ASN A 3 23.20 -4.58 7.04
CA ASN A 3 24.10 -4.10 5.99
C ASN A 3 24.56 -2.68 6.35
N ILE A 4 25.75 -2.55 6.86
CA ILE A 4 26.34 -1.29 7.30
C ILE A 4 27.43 -0.89 6.30
N ILE A 5 27.34 0.32 5.79
CA ILE A 5 28.42 0.97 5.04
C ILE A 5 29.06 2.00 5.96
N SER A 6 30.37 1.90 6.15
CA SER A 6 31.17 2.88 6.88
C SER A 6 32.23 3.43 5.96
N PHE A 7 32.35 4.74 5.85
CA PHE A 7 33.39 5.39 5.08
C PHE A 7 33.89 6.66 5.76
N THR A 8 35.13 7.00 5.51
CA THR A 8 35.80 8.20 6.04
C THR A 8 35.99 9.16 4.87
N PHE A 9 35.70 10.43 5.09
CA PHE A 9 35.83 11.48 4.08
C PHE A 9 36.69 12.66 4.62
N ASN A 10 37.18 13.49 3.71
CA ASN A 10 38.03 14.62 4.03
C ASN A 10 39.30 14.25 4.81
N GLU A 11 40.09 13.28 4.31
CA GLU A 11 41.39 12.91 4.89
C GLU A 11 41.31 12.62 6.41
N GLY A 12 40.28 11.91 6.85
CA GLY A 12 40.08 11.53 8.25
C GLY A 12 39.36 12.56 9.11
N ARG A 13 38.92 13.68 8.55
CA ARG A 13 38.16 14.70 9.30
C ARG A 13 36.70 14.39 9.52
N GLY A 14 36.15 13.39 8.82
CA GLY A 14 34.78 12.97 8.97
C GLY A 14 34.62 11.46 8.79
N HIS A 15 33.70 10.88 9.54
CA HIS A 15 33.32 9.49 9.42
C HIS A 15 31.80 9.41 9.29
N MET A 16 31.29 8.65 8.32
CA MET A 16 29.87 8.39 8.15
C MET A 16 29.60 6.89 8.16
N THR A 17 28.60 6.52 8.93
CA THR A 17 28.08 5.14 8.95
C THR A 17 26.65 5.17 8.46
N ILE A 18 26.35 4.38 7.43
CA ILE A 18 25.03 4.24 6.87
C ILE A 18 24.55 2.82 7.09
N VAL A 19 23.43 2.68 7.77
CA VAL A 19 22.72 1.41 7.89
C VAL A 19 21.79 1.29 6.70
N LEU A 20 22.15 0.46 5.72
CA LEU A 20 21.40 0.31 4.46
C LEU A 20 19.96 -0.10 4.69
N ASP A 21 19.69 -0.93 5.69
CA ASP A 21 18.34 -1.38 6.01
C ASP A 21 17.43 -0.23 6.50
N LYS A 22 18.03 0.83 7.04
CA LYS A 22 17.35 2.06 7.47
C LYS A 22 17.40 3.18 6.43
N PHE A 23 18.17 2.98 5.36
CA PHE A 23 18.29 3.95 4.29
C PHE A 23 17.20 3.74 3.25
N PHE A 24 16.39 4.77 3.04
CA PHE A 24 15.33 4.77 2.03
C PHE A 24 15.69 5.74 0.88
N PRO A 25 16.36 5.27 -0.18
CA PRO A 25 16.85 6.13 -1.25
C PRO A 25 15.74 6.56 -2.23
N THR A 26 14.49 6.70 -1.75
CA THR A 26 13.39 7.27 -2.53
C THR A 26 13.43 8.79 -2.56
N ASP A 27 14.20 9.41 -1.66
CA ASP A 27 14.43 10.84 -1.62
C ASP A 27 15.67 11.20 -2.46
N ALA A 28 15.41 11.75 -3.64
CA ALA A 28 16.47 12.16 -4.58
C ALA A 28 17.46 13.17 -3.97
N THR A 29 17.03 14.02 -3.04
CA THR A 29 17.89 14.99 -2.38
C THR A 29 18.87 14.32 -1.43
N ARG A 30 18.38 13.35 -0.64
CA ARG A 30 19.22 12.56 0.26
C ARG A 30 20.20 11.68 -0.52
N LEU A 31 19.75 11.06 -1.61
CA LEU A 31 20.62 10.26 -2.47
C LEU A 31 21.75 11.11 -3.07
N ARG A 32 21.46 12.30 -3.62
CA ARG A 32 22.47 13.18 -4.17
C ARG A 32 23.49 13.64 -3.13
N LYS A 33 23.06 13.95 -1.91
CA LYS A 33 23.96 14.27 -0.80
C LYS A 33 24.87 13.09 -0.46
N LEU A 34 24.30 11.87 -0.41
CA LEU A 34 25.07 10.66 -0.16
C LEU A 34 26.11 10.41 -1.27
N LEU A 35 25.68 10.47 -2.54
CA LEU A 35 26.59 10.27 -3.67
C LEU A 35 27.73 11.29 -3.67
N LYS A 36 27.43 12.57 -3.35
CA LYS A 36 28.48 13.59 -3.22
C LYS A 36 29.53 13.22 -2.16
N LEU A 37 29.10 12.68 -1.01
CA LEU A 37 30.04 12.24 0.03
C LEU A 37 30.82 11.00 -0.40
N VAL A 38 30.16 10.06 -1.10
CA VAL A 38 30.82 8.85 -1.66
C VAL A 38 31.88 9.24 -2.69
N ASP A 39 31.60 10.28 -3.51
CA ASP A 39 32.56 10.77 -4.53
C ASP A 39 33.80 11.43 -3.92
N GLU A 40 33.73 11.87 -2.66
CA GLU A 40 34.89 12.37 -1.91
C GLU A 40 35.82 11.26 -1.42
N ASP A 41 35.35 9.99 -1.40
CA ASP A 41 36.16 8.82 -1.09
C ASP A 41 36.72 8.20 -2.38
N TYR A 42 37.88 8.66 -2.81
CA TYR A 42 38.50 8.24 -4.07
C TYR A 42 38.89 6.76 -4.11
N GLU A 43 39.11 6.12 -2.96
CA GLU A 43 39.57 4.74 -2.86
C GLU A 43 38.42 3.75 -3.00
N HIS A 44 37.25 4.04 -2.41
CA HIS A 44 36.11 3.08 -2.33
C HIS A 44 34.88 3.54 -3.09
N ARG A 45 34.99 4.64 -3.86
CA ARG A 45 33.86 5.26 -4.56
C ARG A 45 33.02 4.28 -5.37
N ASP A 46 33.68 3.51 -6.21
CA ASP A 46 32.97 2.60 -7.14
C ASP A 46 32.32 1.42 -6.40
N GLU A 47 32.93 0.93 -5.33
CA GLU A 47 32.36 -0.10 -4.48
C GLU A 47 31.14 0.43 -3.73
N LEU A 48 31.22 1.61 -3.15
CA LEU A 48 30.10 2.24 -2.42
C LEU A 48 28.93 2.57 -3.35
N ARG A 49 29.18 3.04 -4.57
CA ARG A 49 28.14 3.26 -5.59
C ARG A 49 27.49 1.93 -5.99
N ALA A 50 28.25 0.88 -6.23
CA ALA A 50 27.71 -0.43 -6.57
C ALA A 50 26.80 -0.99 -5.46
N ILE A 51 27.17 -0.83 -4.21
CA ILE A 51 26.35 -1.23 -3.05
C ILE A 51 25.02 -0.43 -3.03
N ILE A 52 25.05 0.87 -3.30
CA ILE A 52 23.84 1.71 -3.35
C ILE A 52 22.92 1.26 -4.48
N VAL A 53 23.47 1.01 -5.68
CA VAL A 53 22.73 0.52 -6.85
C VAL A 53 22.06 -0.81 -6.53
N GLN A 54 22.82 -1.76 -5.98
CA GLN A 54 22.31 -3.08 -5.59
C GLN A 54 21.17 -2.96 -4.57
N HIS A 55 21.34 -2.13 -3.54
CA HIS A 55 20.32 -1.91 -2.51
C HIS A 55 19.04 -1.30 -3.09
N CYS A 56 19.14 -0.31 -3.97
CA CYS A 56 18.01 0.27 -4.68
C CYS A 56 17.27 -0.79 -5.50
N GLY A 57 18.01 -1.64 -6.23
CA GLY A 57 17.46 -2.71 -7.04
C GLY A 57 16.72 -3.77 -6.20
N GLN A 58 17.32 -4.24 -5.12
CA GLN A 58 16.72 -5.22 -4.21
C GLN A 58 15.42 -4.68 -3.59
N ARG A 59 15.41 -3.43 -3.13
CA ARG A 59 14.21 -2.80 -2.59
C ARG A 59 13.13 -2.58 -3.63
N ALA A 60 13.50 -2.20 -4.85
CA ALA A 60 12.54 -2.07 -5.95
C ALA A 60 11.87 -3.42 -6.26
N SER A 61 12.65 -4.50 -6.33
CA SER A 61 12.12 -5.86 -6.53
C SER A 61 11.17 -6.26 -5.40
N ALA A 62 11.56 -6.09 -4.15
CA ALA A 62 10.72 -6.43 -3.00
C ALA A 62 9.36 -5.67 -3.02
N LEU A 63 9.36 -4.39 -3.42
CA LEU A 63 8.12 -3.63 -3.57
C LEU A 63 7.25 -4.15 -4.72
N LEU A 64 7.85 -4.57 -5.82
CA LEU A 64 7.13 -5.13 -6.97
C LEU A 64 6.58 -6.53 -6.67
N ASP A 65 7.30 -7.34 -5.92
CA ASP A 65 6.83 -8.66 -5.48
C ASP A 65 5.62 -8.53 -4.56
N GLY A 66 5.66 -7.61 -3.59
CA GLY A 66 4.53 -7.33 -2.70
C GLY A 66 3.27 -6.79 -3.43
N ARG A 67 3.41 -6.25 -4.63
CA ARG A 67 2.28 -5.76 -5.44
C ARG A 67 1.26 -6.85 -5.79
N ARG A 68 1.73 -8.07 -6.05
CA ARG A 68 0.86 -9.19 -6.40
C ARG A 68 -0.10 -9.53 -5.26
N ASP A 69 0.40 -9.51 -4.04
CA ASP A 69 -0.43 -9.77 -2.86
C ASP A 69 -1.44 -8.65 -2.63
N LEU A 70 -1.06 -7.39 -2.84
CA LEU A 70 -1.97 -6.26 -2.77
C LEU A 70 -3.08 -6.35 -3.82
N ALA A 71 -2.74 -6.74 -5.06
CA ALA A 71 -3.72 -6.96 -6.11
C ALA A 71 -4.70 -8.07 -5.77
N ASN A 72 -4.22 -9.21 -5.25
CA ASN A 72 -5.06 -10.32 -4.83
C ASN A 72 -6.01 -9.92 -3.71
N LYS A 73 -5.52 -9.22 -2.69
CA LYS A 73 -6.34 -8.68 -1.60
C LYS A 73 -7.39 -7.68 -2.09
N ALA A 74 -7.04 -6.83 -3.05
CA ALA A 74 -7.98 -5.90 -3.65
C ALA A 74 -9.11 -6.64 -4.38
N VAL A 75 -8.77 -7.63 -5.20
CA VAL A 75 -9.76 -8.48 -5.91
C VAL A 75 -10.67 -9.18 -4.91
N GLU A 76 -10.13 -9.79 -3.86
CA GLU A 76 -10.91 -10.45 -2.82
C GLU A 76 -11.94 -9.52 -2.17
N GLN A 77 -11.54 -8.31 -1.78
CA GLN A 77 -12.45 -7.35 -1.16
C GLN A 77 -13.52 -6.85 -2.14
N HIS A 78 -13.16 -6.66 -3.39
CA HIS A 78 -14.13 -6.29 -4.43
C HIS A 78 -15.15 -7.39 -4.69
N THR A 79 -14.70 -8.65 -4.81
CA THR A 79 -15.57 -9.82 -4.98
C THR A 79 -16.52 -9.93 -3.80
N ARG A 80 -16.01 -9.84 -2.57
CA ARG A 80 -16.82 -9.88 -1.35
C ARG A 80 -17.89 -8.77 -1.33
N ALA A 81 -17.55 -7.54 -1.73
CA ALA A 81 -18.50 -6.46 -1.81
C ALA A 81 -19.59 -6.70 -2.87
N THR A 82 -19.21 -7.28 -4.02
CA THR A 82 -20.11 -7.59 -5.13
C THR A 82 -21.07 -8.73 -4.76
N GLU A 83 -20.60 -9.76 -4.08
CA GLU A 83 -21.40 -10.90 -3.62
C GLU A 83 -22.47 -10.50 -2.60
N MET A 84 -22.29 -9.41 -1.86
CA MET A 84 -23.30 -8.88 -0.95
C MET A 84 -24.46 -8.18 -1.66
N GLN A 85 -24.28 -7.70 -2.90
CA GLN A 85 -25.28 -6.88 -3.59
C GLN A 85 -26.63 -7.61 -3.82
N PRO A 86 -26.67 -8.87 -4.28
CA PRO A 86 -27.94 -9.58 -4.46
C PRO A 86 -28.75 -9.73 -3.16
N GLU A 87 -28.06 -9.94 -2.03
CA GLU A 87 -28.72 -10.05 -0.72
C GLU A 87 -29.25 -8.69 -0.24
N ILE A 88 -28.51 -7.62 -0.48
CA ILE A 88 -28.95 -6.25 -0.21
C ILE A 88 -30.21 -5.93 -1.01
N ASP A 89 -30.25 -6.28 -2.30
CA ASP A 89 -31.39 -6.02 -3.17
C ASP A 89 -32.61 -6.84 -2.74
N LYS A 90 -32.41 -8.11 -2.39
CA LYS A 90 -33.46 -8.98 -1.86
C LYS A 90 -34.06 -8.44 -0.56
N LEU A 91 -33.21 -8.06 0.41
CA LEU A 91 -33.66 -7.49 1.68
C LEU A 91 -34.35 -6.15 1.48
N THR A 92 -33.88 -5.34 0.57
CA THR A 92 -34.51 -4.04 0.25
C THR A 92 -35.93 -4.27 -0.27
N GLY A 93 -36.14 -5.16 -1.24
CA GLY A 93 -37.46 -5.50 -1.75
C GLY A 93 -38.39 -6.13 -0.70
N GLN A 94 -37.86 -6.95 0.21
CA GLN A 94 -38.64 -7.50 1.32
C GLN A 94 -39.10 -6.41 2.29
N ILE A 95 -38.22 -5.48 2.64
CA ILE A 95 -38.50 -4.36 3.54
C ILE A 95 -39.58 -3.47 2.94
N GLU A 96 -39.50 -3.16 1.66
CA GLU A 96 -40.50 -2.32 0.96
C GLU A 96 -41.88 -2.95 1.01
N ARG A 97 -42.01 -4.23 0.65
CA ARG A 97 -43.27 -4.97 0.71
C ARG A 97 -43.84 -5.05 2.12
N LEU A 98 -42.99 -5.36 3.11
CA LEU A 98 -43.43 -5.48 4.51
C LEU A 98 -43.78 -4.11 5.08
N ALA A 99 -43.10 -3.05 4.69
CA ALA A 99 -43.41 -1.68 5.13
C ALA A 99 -44.79 -1.23 4.63
N GLU A 100 -45.17 -1.56 3.38
CA GLU A 100 -46.50 -1.29 2.85
C GLU A 100 -47.56 -2.13 3.60
N TYR A 101 -47.29 -3.41 3.85
CA TYR A 101 -48.23 -4.23 4.61
C TYR A 101 -48.43 -3.74 6.04
N CYS A 102 -47.39 -3.27 6.71
CA CYS A 102 -47.46 -2.73 8.06
C CYS A 102 -48.31 -1.45 8.20
N LYS A 103 -48.74 -0.84 7.08
CA LYS A 103 -49.70 0.29 7.09
C LYS A 103 -51.12 -0.19 7.31
N THR A 104 -51.45 -1.44 7.07
CA THR A 104 -52.76 -2.04 7.31
C THR A 104 -52.89 -2.41 8.80
N LYS A 105 -54.17 -2.54 9.28
CA LYS A 105 -54.44 -2.99 10.64
C LYS A 105 -53.85 -4.37 10.96
N GLU A 106 -53.95 -5.28 10.00
CA GLU A 106 -53.44 -6.68 10.10
C GLU A 106 -51.92 -6.71 10.11
N GLY A 107 -51.27 -5.84 9.35
CA GLY A 107 -49.83 -5.77 9.23
C GLY A 107 -49.12 -5.18 10.45
N GLN A 108 -49.83 -4.57 11.40
CA GLN A 108 -49.21 -3.92 12.57
C GLN A 108 -48.41 -4.92 13.44
N ALA A 109 -48.85 -6.19 13.49
CA ALA A 109 -48.13 -7.26 14.21
C ALA A 109 -46.72 -7.51 13.66
N TYR A 110 -46.43 -7.15 12.40
CA TYR A 110 -45.15 -7.41 11.73
C TYR A 110 -44.11 -6.27 11.85
N ARG A 111 -44.45 -5.22 12.63
CA ARG A 111 -43.51 -4.07 12.82
C ARG A 111 -42.18 -4.48 13.45
N ALA A 112 -42.16 -5.45 14.36
CA ALA A 112 -40.94 -5.98 14.96
C ALA A 112 -40.05 -6.64 13.90
N GLN A 113 -40.65 -7.49 13.03
CA GLN A 113 -39.94 -8.12 11.93
C GLN A 113 -39.39 -7.10 10.93
N LEU A 114 -40.16 -6.04 10.60
CA LEU A 114 -39.67 -4.96 9.77
C LEU A 114 -38.45 -4.25 10.35
N LYS A 115 -38.46 -3.99 11.68
CA LYS A 115 -37.33 -3.40 12.38
C LYS A 115 -36.08 -4.30 12.31
N GLU A 116 -36.27 -5.60 12.48
CA GLU A 116 -35.16 -6.58 12.39
C GLU A 116 -34.55 -6.63 10.98
N LEU A 117 -35.39 -6.69 9.91
CA LEU A 117 -34.92 -6.66 8.54
C LEU A 117 -34.15 -5.38 8.20
N LYS A 118 -34.64 -4.22 8.68
CA LYS A 118 -33.93 -2.96 8.50
C LYS A 118 -32.57 -2.96 9.21
N ALA A 119 -32.47 -3.56 10.39
CA ALA A 119 -31.19 -3.70 11.10
C ALA A 119 -30.21 -4.59 10.32
N LYS A 120 -30.67 -5.74 9.82
CA LYS A 120 -29.87 -6.66 8.96
C LYS A 120 -29.39 -5.94 7.69
N LEU A 121 -30.26 -5.22 7.02
CA LEU A 121 -29.89 -4.45 5.82
C LEU A 121 -28.83 -3.39 6.13
N LYS A 122 -28.97 -2.70 7.26
CA LYS A 122 -27.99 -1.69 7.70
C LYS A 122 -26.63 -2.32 7.93
N ASP A 123 -26.57 -3.44 8.64
CA ASP A 123 -25.32 -4.19 8.91
C ASP A 123 -24.67 -4.64 7.60
N LEU A 124 -25.45 -5.26 6.69
CA LEU A 124 -24.93 -5.75 5.43
C LEU A 124 -24.40 -4.62 4.53
N LYS A 125 -25.10 -3.50 4.46
CA LYS A 125 -24.63 -2.29 3.75
C LYS A 125 -23.35 -1.71 4.39
N GLN A 126 -23.21 -1.79 5.71
CA GLN A 126 -21.99 -1.36 6.36
C GLN A 126 -20.82 -2.26 6.00
N ARG A 127 -20.99 -3.58 6.08
CA ARG A 127 -19.96 -4.55 5.66
C ARG A 127 -19.54 -4.38 4.20
N GLN A 128 -20.50 -4.10 3.31
CA GLN A 128 -20.19 -3.81 1.91
C GLN A 128 -19.34 -2.53 1.76
N ARG A 129 -19.69 -1.47 2.49
CA ARG A 129 -18.89 -0.22 2.49
C ARG A 129 -17.48 -0.44 3.01
N ASP A 130 -17.33 -1.23 4.07
CA ASP A 130 -16.03 -1.54 4.66
C ASP A 130 -15.15 -2.35 3.68
N ALA A 131 -15.74 -3.32 2.98
CA ALA A 131 -15.05 -4.07 1.93
C ALA A 131 -14.62 -3.18 0.76
N LEU A 132 -15.49 -2.26 0.31
CA LEU A 132 -15.14 -1.29 -0.74
C LEU A 132 -14.09 -0.27 -0.28
N ALA A 133 -14.09 0.12 0.98
CA ALA A 133 -13.04 0.97 1.55
C ALA A 133 -11.68 0.25 1.53
N SER A 134 -11.65 -0.99 2.04
CA SER A 134 -10.44 -1.83 2.01
C SER A 134 -9.93 -2.07 0.58
N TYR A 135 -10.80 -2.30 -0.39
CA TYR A 135 -10.44 -2.39 -1.80
C TYR A 135 -9.70 -1.14 -2.30
N ARG A 136 -10.25 0.06 -2.00
CA ARG A 136 -9.62 1.32 -2.40
C ARG A 136 -8.27 1.54 -1.74
N ASP A 137 -8.12 1.13 -0.49
CA ASP A 137 -6.87 1.26 0.25
C ASP A 137 -5.80 0.35 -0.34
N TYR A 138 -6.12 -0.92 -0.65
CA TYR A 138 -5.19 -1.82 -1.34
C TYR A 138 -4.81 -1.32 -2.74
N GLN A 139 -5.73 -0.71 -3.47
CA GLN A 139 -5.40 -0.07 -4.75
C GLN A 139 -4.42 1.10 -4.59
N ARG A 140 -4.61 1.94 -3.57
CA ARG A 140 -3.69 3.05 -3.28
C ARG A 140 -2.31 2.55 -2.90
N GLU A 141 -2.23 1.51 -2.07
CA GLU A 141 -0.97 0.90 -1.68
C GLU A 141 -0.26 0.27 -2.88
N PHE A 142 -0.99 -0.40 -3.76
CA PHE A 142 -0.48 -0.97 -5.01
C PHE A 142 0.18 0.11 -5.89
N VAL A 143 -0.52 1.22 -6.15
CA VAL A 143 0.02 2.34 -6.94
C VAL A 143 1.21 3.00 -6.21
N SER A 144 1.13 3.15 -4.89
CA SER A 144 2.22 3.70 -4.09
C SER A 144 3.48 2.83 -4.15
N ALA A 145 3.33 1.50 -4.08
CA ALA A 145 4.45 0.56 -4.19
C ALA A 145 5.12 0.65 -5.57
N GLU A 146 4.33 0.75 -6.64
CA GLU A 146 4.82 0.94 -8.01
C GLU A 146 5.62 2.23 -8.16
N ASN A 147 5.05 3.34 -7.69
CA ASN A 147 5.70 4.64 -7.75
C ASN A 147 7.01 4.66 -6.97
N ARG A 148 7.06 4.02 -5.80
CA ARG A 148 8.28 3.88 -5.00
C ARG A 148 9.32 3.03 -5.71
N ALA A 149 8.92 1.89 -6.30
CA ALA A 149 9.82 1.03 -7.04
C ALA A 149 10.42 1.75 -8.27
N ASN A 150 9.60 2.51 -9.00
CA ASN A 150 10.07 3.29 -10.14
C ASN A 150 11.06 4.40 -9.73
N ARG A 151 10.82 5.06 -8.58
CA ARG A 151 11.77 6.04 -8.04
C ARG A 151 13.09 5.38 -7.64
N LEU A 152 13.05 4.20 -7.01
CA LEU A 152 14.25 3.45 -6.65
C LEU A 152 15.06 3.04 -7.87
N LYS A 153 14.40 2.55 -8.94
CA LYS A 153 15.06 2.23 -10.21
C LYS A 153 15.73 3.45 -10.81
N LYS A 154 15.02 4.58 -10.88
CA LYS A 154 15.59 5.84 -11.37
C LYS A 154 16.78 6.32 -10.54
N ASN A 155 16.71 6.15 -9.22
CA ASN A 155 17.81 6.53 -8.34
C ASN A 155 19.01 5.58 -8.50
N ALA A 156 18.79 4.30 -8.77
CA ALA A 156 19.84 3.36 -9.12
C ALA A 156 20.55 3.77 -10.43
N GLU A 157 19.77 4.16 -11.46
CA GLU A 157 20.32 4.67 -12.71
C GLU A 157 21.18 5.93 -12.50
N VAL A 158 20.74 6.88 -11.67
CA VAL A 158 21.54 8.07 -11.34
C VAL A 158 22.84 7.71 -10.61
N ALA A 159 22.80 6.72 -9.73
CA ALA A 159 24.00 6.25 -9.02
C ALA A 159 24.99 5.50 -9.93
N ASP A 160 24.51 4.88 -11.00
CA ASP A 160 25.31 4.13 -11.99
C ASP A 160 25.83 5.00 -13.14
N TYR A 161 25.14 6.11 -13.49
CA TYR A 161 25.39 6.90 -14.69
C TYR A 161 26.62 7.83 -14.64
N ASP A 162 27.17 8.06 -13.47
CA ASP A 162 28.36 8.92 -13.29
C ASP A 162 29.67 8.11 -13.32
N LYS A 163 29.73 7.03 -14.11
CA LYS A 163 30.96 6.28 -14.38
C LYS A 163 31.76 6.93 -15.52
#